data_1afdd91d1e761f2c655f76c23638b2cc
#
_entry.id   1afdd91d1e761f2c655f76c23638b2cc
#
_cell.length_a   1.000
_cell.length_b   1.000
_cell.length_c   1.000
_cell.angle_alpha   90.00
_cell.angle_beta   90.00
_cell.angle_gamma   90.00
#
_symmetry.space_group_name_H-M   'P 1'
#
loop_
_entity.id
_entity.type
_entity.pdbx_description
1 polymer ?
#
loop_
_entity_poly.entity_id
_entity_poly.type
_entity_poly.pdbx_seq_one_letter_code
_entity_poly.pdbx_strand_id
1 'polypeptide(L)'
;MPGIRRRALLDLDGFRSQLNGDDLDGRADAFGHGLALIAPAALSAGVRRVVVSNQRDAAVAIAAGFASSAVRHDRDASGADSSAYGVSGSGTPVLSLIGEVVALKRVEGGAGVSYGYTYRTPSATTLALVALGYADGVPRLASNRARVRVGDATHPLVGRIAMDQLVLDVGDASIELGADAVLFGDPARGEPSAVDWAEWTERTPLAVTAGIAARVTREAR
;
A
#
# COMPACT_ATOMS: atom_id res chain seq x y z
N MET A 1 21.85 -8.16 11.42
CA MET A 1 20.51 -8.68 11.08
C MET A 1 19.99 -7.87 9.90
N PRO A 2 19.41 -8.48 8.85
CA PRO A 2 18.72 -7.70 7.84
C PRO A 2 17.62 -6.89 8.55
N GLY A 3 17.42 -5.63 8.13
CA GLY A 3 16.41 -4.76 8.72
C GLY A 3 15.00 -5.30 8.47
N ILE A 4 14.05 -4.96 9.34
CA ILE A 4 12.62 -5.28 9.18
C ILE A 4 12.12 -4.71 7.85
N ARG A 5 11.44 -5.54 7.05
CA ARG A 5 10.96 -5.17 5.72
C ARG A 5 9.58 -4.50 5.79
N ARG A 6 9.52 -3.28 5.27
CA ARG A 6 8.29 -2.51 5.01
C ARG A 6 8.40 -2.00 3.60
N ARG A 7 7.66 -2.56 2.67
CA ARG A 7 7.85 -2.29 1.25
C ARG A 7 6.54 -2.15 0.48
N ALA A 8 6.58 -1.30 -0.51
CA ALA A 8 5.58 -1.20 -1.56
C ALA A 8 6.23 -1.71 -2.86
N LEU A 9 5.78 -2.87 -3.34
CA LEU A 9 6.24 -3.44 -4.60
C LEU A 9 5.42 -2.88 -5.76
N LEU A 10 6.11 -2.43 -6.82
CA LEU A 10 5.50 -1.83 -8.00
C LEU A 10 5.73 -2.68 -9.24
N ASP A 11 4.66 -3.02 -9.92
CA ASP A 11 4.67 -3.61 -11.24
C ASP A 11 4.76 -2.51 -12.31
N LEU A 12 5.99 -2.14 -12.68
CA LEU A 12 6.21 -1.07 -13.65
C LEU A 12 5.84 -1.47 -15.07
N ASP A 13 5.86 -2.75 -15.41
CA ASP A 13 5.42 -3.23 -16.74
C ASP A 13 3.90 -3.19 -16.83
N GLY A 14 3.20 -3.63 -15.80
CA GLY A 14 1.76 -3.46 -15.66
C GLY A 14 1.35 -1.99 -15.74
N PHE A 15 2.07 -1.10 -15.04
CA PHE A 15 1.85 0.35 -15.13
C PHE A 15 1.99 0.87 -16.56
N ARG A 16 3.09 0.55 -17.26
CA ARG A 16 3.33 0.99 -18.65
C ARG A 16 2.22 0.53 -19.60
N SER A 17 1.75 -0.70 -19.43
CA SER A 17 0.71 -1.29 -20.28
C SER A 17 -0.65 -0.63 -20.12
N GLN A 18 -0.89 0.03 -18.98
CA GLN A 18 -2.16 0.69 -18.64
C GLN A 18 -2.15 2.20 -18.90
N LEU A 19 -1.00 2.77 -19.28
CA LEU A 19 -0.92 4.20 -19.60
C LEU A 19 -1.72 4.53 -20.86
N ASN A 20 -2.56 5.55 -20.74
CA ASN A 20 -3.35 6.10 -21.84
C ASN A 20 -3.10 7.61 -21.94
N GLY A 21 -2.64 8.05 -23.13
CA GLY A 21 -2.43 9.48 -23.41
C GLY A 21 -1.05 9.99 -22.97
N ASP A 22 -0.91 11.33 -23.06
CA ASP A 22 0.38 12.01 -22.91
C ASP A 22 0.63 12.59 -21.51
N ASP A 23 -0.36 12.54 -20.62
CA ASP A 23 -0.34 13.19 -19.31
C ASP A 23 -0.30 12.17 -18.17
N LEU A 24 0.73 12.25 -17.31
CA LEU A 24 0.83 11.51 -16.07
C LEU A 24 0.21 12.32 -14.92
N ASP A 25 -0.65 11.70 -14.13
CA ASP A 25 -1.01 12.23 -12.82
C ASP A 25 0.02 11.83 -11.77
N GLY A 26 0.98 12.70 -11.51
CA GLY A 26 2.07 12.49 -10.57
C GLY A 26 1.83 13.10 -9.18
N ARG A 27 0.59 13.53 -8.88
CA ARG A 27 0.24 14.16 -7.59
C ARG A 27 0.44 13.21 -6.42
N ALA A 28 0.70 13.78 -5.25
CA ALA A 28 0.85 13.04 -3.99
C ALA A 28 1.88 11.88 -4.09
N ASP A 29 3.06 12.16 -4.66
CA ASP A 29 4.11 11.16 -4.91
C ASP A 29 3.58 10.01 -5.80
N ALA A 30 2.88 10.35 -6.91
CA ALA A 30 2.17 9.39 -7.77
C ALA A 30 1.18 8.53 -6.95
N PHE A 31 0.34 9.19 -6.14
CA PHE A 31 -0.58 8.53 -5.20
C PHE A 31 0.09 7.47 -4.32
N GLY A 32 1.28 7.78 -3.81
CA GLY A 32 2.06 6.91 -2.94
C GLY A 32 2.84 5.79 -3.64
N HIS A 33 2.75 5.70 -4.97
CA HIS A 33 3.53 4.74 -5.77
C HIS A 33 5.02 5.10 -5.85
N GLY A 34 5.39 6.34 -5.55
CA GLY A 34 6.76 6.82 -5.65
C GLY A 34 7.06 7.40 -7.02
N LEU A 35 6.92 8.71 -7.15
CA LEU A 35 7.12 9.43 -8.43
C LEU A 35 8.51 9.19 -9.01
N ALA A 36 9.52 8.96 -8.17
CA ALA A 36 10.88 8.67 -8.61
C ALA A 36 11.00 7.36 -9.43
N LEU A 37 10.11 6.38 -9.22
CA LEU A 37 10.05 5.14 -9.99
C LEU A 37 9.04 5.24 -11.15
N ILE A 38 7.91 5.89 -10.89
CA ILE A 38 6.82 6.01 -11.86
C ILE A 38 7.18 6.95 -13.02
N ALA A 39 7.83 8.09 -12.76
CA ALA A 39 8.12 9.09 -13.78
C ALA A 39 9.04 8.57 -14.90
N PRO A 40 10.17 7.88 -14.62
CA PRO A 40 10.97 7.27 -15.68
C PRO A 40 10.22 6.19 -16.47
N ALA A 41 9.38 5.39 -15.80
CA ALA A 41 8.55 4.38 -16.44
C ALA A 41 7.53 5.01 -17.41
N ALA A 42 6.88 6.10 -17.00
CA ALA A 42 5.94 6.84 -17.85
C ALA A 42 6.64 7.47 -19.07
N LEU A 43 7.80 8.09 -18.89
CA LEU A 43 8.60 8.65 -19.99
C LEU A 43 8.98 7.58 -21.00
N SER A 44 9.42 6.40 -20.54
CA SER A 44 9.79 5.28 -21.44
C SER A 44 8.59 4.74 -22.22
N ALA A 45 7.38 4.91 -21.72
CA ALA A 45 6.12 4.56 -22.38
C ALA A 45 5.57 5.69 -23.28
N GLY A 46 6.29 6.82 -23.41
CA GLY A 46 5.92 7.93 -24.31
C GLY A 46 5.11 9.04 -23.69
N VAL A 47 4.85 9.03 -22.40
CA VAL A 47 4.22 10.15 -21.68
C VAL A 47 5.11 11.39 -21.80
N ARG A 48 4.51 12.55 -22.05
CA ARG A 48 5.23 13.79 -22.34
C ARG A 48 5.05 14.88 -21.29
N ARG A 49 3.99 14.81 -20.49
CA ARG A 49 3.67 15.82 -19.47
C ARG A 49 3.36 15.14 -18.14
N VAL A 50 3.59 15.87 -17.05
CA VAL A 50 3.25 15.39 -15.71
C VAL A 50 2.61 16.50 -14.89
N VAL A 51 1.56 16.16 -14.16
CA VAL A 51 0.90 17.04 -13.21
C VAL A 51 1.36 16.69 -11.80
N VAL A 52 1.78 17.70 -11.02
CA VAL A 52 2.29 17.52 -9.66
C VAL A 52 1.65 18.49 -8.67
N SER A 53 1.64 18.16 -7.39
CA SER A 53 1.01 18.98 -6.34
C SER A 53 1.95 20.03 -5.73
N ASN A 54 3.26 19.82 -5.81
CA ASN A 54 4.24 20.62 -5.05
C ASN A 54 5.60 20.68 -5.74
N GLN A 55 6.47 21.58 -5.25
CA GLN A 55 7.83 21.78 -5.77
C GLN A 55 8.75 20.56 -5.64
N ARG A 56 8.56 19.75 -4.60
CA ARG A 56 9.37 18.53 -4.40
C ARG A 56 9.07 17.52 -5.52
N ASP A 57 7.79 17.27 -5.78
CA ASP A 57 7.37 16.35 -6.84
C ASP A 57 7.77 16.88 -8.22
N ALA A 58 7.74 18.22 -8.42
CA ALA A 58 8.25 18.84 -9.64
C ALA A 58 9.76 18.57 -9.84
N ALA A 59 10.55 18.72 -8.80
CA ALA A 59 11.98 18.45 -8.86
C ALA A 59 12.27 16.97 -9.16
N VAL A 60 11.47 16.05 -8.58
CA VAL A 60 11.58 14.61 -8.86
C VAL A 60 11.25 14.32 -10.33
N ALA A 61 10.19 14.89 -10.86
CA ALA A 61 9.79 14.71 -12.26
C ALA A 61 10.86 15.23 -13.23
N ILE A 62 11.45 16.41 -12.95
CA ILE A 62 12.53 16.98 -13.76
C ILE A 62 13.79 16.08 -13.69
N ALA A 63 14.15 15.61 -12.51
CA ALA A 63 15.28 14.70 -12.32
C ALA A 63 15.06 13.36 -13.04
N ALA A 64 13.82 12.92 -13.20
CA ALA A 64 13.45 11.73 -13.96
C ALA A 64 13.54 11.93 -15.48
N GLY A 65 13.65 13.18 -15.97
CA GLY A 65 13.83 13.50 -17.40
C GLY A 65 12.67 14.28 -18.05
N PHE A 66 11.63 14.67 -17.30
CA PHE A 66 10.62 15.59 -17.84
C PHE A 66 11.21 16.97 -18.06
N ALA A 67 10.93 17.60 -19.22
CA ALA A 67 11.28 18.99 -19.44
C ALA A 67 10.55 19.89 -18.43
N SER A 68 11.21 20.94 -17.92
CA SER A 68 10.57 21.86 -16.96
C SER A 68 9.25 22.45 -17.47
N SER A 69 9.15 22.71 -18.79
CA SER A 69 7.93 23.20 -19.45
C SER A 69 6.81 22.16 -19.53
N ALA A 70 7.12 20.88 -19.31
CA ALA A 70 6.19 19.77 -19.31
C ALA A 70 5.66 19.42 -17.90
N VAL A 71 6.25 19.99 -16.85
CA VAL A 71 5.80 19.85 -15.48
C VAL A 71 4.77 20.92 -15.17
N ARG A 72 3.54 20.48 -14.88
CA ARG A 72 2.40 21.35 -14.58
C ARG A 72 2.08 21.30 -13.10
N HIS A 73 1.85 22.46 -12.49
CA HIS A 73 1.35 22.59 -11.13
C HIS A 73 -0.16 22.87 -11.22
N ASP A 74 -0.97 21.83 -11.08
CA ASP A 74 -2.42 21.99 -11.13
C ASP A 74 -3.06 21.28 -9.95
N ARG A 75 -3.74 22.05 -9.10
CA ARG A 75 -4.49 21.51 -7.95
C ARG A 75 -5.82 20.89 -8.39
N ASP A 76 -6.33 21.32 -9.55
CA ASP A 76 -7.63 20.91 -10.08
C ASP A 76 -7.46 20.15 -11.41
N ALA A 77 -6.39 19.34 -11.54
CA ALA A 77 -6.02 18.67 -12.79
C ALA A 77 -7.19 17.86 -13.40
N SER A 78 -8.10 18.56 -14.04
CA SER A 78 -9.07 17.96 -14.95
C SER A 78 -8.31 17.45 -16.17
N GLY A 79 -8.12 16.14 -16.29
CA GLY A 79 -7.55 15.51 -17.47
C GLY A 79 -6.29 14.68 -17.28
N ALA A 80 -5.62 14.71 -16.11
CA ALA A 80 -4.57 13.73 -15.82
C ALA A 80 -5.20 12.42 -15.38
N ASP A 81 -4.85 11.34 -16.06
CA ASP A 81 -5.45 10.04 -15.86
C ASP A 81 -4.71 9.26 -14.76
N SER A 82 -5.41 8.92 -13.69
CA SER A 82 -4.90 8.04 -12.62
C SER A 82 -5.27 6.56 -12.83
N SER A 83 -5.93 6.20 -13.92
CA SER A 83 -6.39 4.83 -14.19
C SER A 83 -5.23 3.86 -14.33
N ALA A 84 -4.07 4.32 -14.85
CA ALA A 84 -2.87 3.52 -15.02
C ALA A 84 -2.31 2.92 -13.72
N TYR A 85 -2.70 3.44 -12.55
CA TYR A 85 -2.32 2.86 -11.26
C TYR A 85 -3.15 1.63 -10.87
N GLY A 86 -4.28 1.38 -11.54
CA GLY A 86 -5.16 0.25 -11.26
C GLY A 86 -5.84 0.27 -9.88
N VAL A 87 -5.89 1.45 -9.22
CA VAL A 87 -6.30 1.55 -7.81
C VAL A 87 -7.82 1.61 -7.63
N SER A 88 -8.53 2.17 -8.59
CA SER A 88 -9.97 2.48 -8.48
C SER A 88 -10.90 1.36 -8.99
N GLY A 89 -10.39 0.12 -9.10
CA GLY A 89 -11.17 -1.03 -9.57
C GLY A 89 -11.20 -1.20 -11.09
N SER A 90 -10.54 -0.32 -11.85
CA SER A 90 -10.28 -0.46 -13.29
C SER A 90 -8.80 -0.74 -13.50
N GLY A 91 -8.49 -1.76 -14.32
CA GLY A 91 -7.12 -2.18 -14.56
C GLY A 91 -6.53 -3.08 -13.44
N THR A 92 -5.28 -3.47 -13.61
CA THR A 92 -4.54 -4.29 -12.65
C THR A 92 -3.81 -3.39 -11.64
N PRO A 93 -3.95 -3.62 -10.32
CA PRO A 93 -3.22 -2.85 -9.33
C PRO A 93 -1.71 -2.92 -9.53
N VAL A 94 -1.08 -1.76 -9.60
CA VAL A 94 0.38 -1.64 -9.80
C VAL A 94 1.15 -1.83 -8.52
N LEU A 95 0.53 -1.52 -7.36
CA LEU A 95 1.19 -1.48 -6.07
C LEU A 95 0.66 -2.54 -5.11
N SER A 96 1.57 -3.30 -4.47
CA SER A 96 1.27 -4.14 -3.30
C SER A 96 2.00 -3.59 -2.07
N LEU A 97 1.25 -3.33 -0.96
CA LEU A 97 1.84 -2.93 0.33
C LEU A 97 2.10 -4.15 1.19
N ILE A 98 3.35 -4.36 1.58
CA ILE A 98 3.83 -5.58 2.24
C ILE A 98 4.58 -5.24 3.51
N GLY A 99 4.21 -5.91 4.61
CA GLY A 99 4.98 -5.95 5.86
C GLY A 99 5.50 -7.35 6.16
N GLU A 100 6.47 -7.41 7.05
CA GLU A 100 7.06 -8.66 7.51
C GLU A 100 6.36 -9.18 8.77
N VAL A 101 6.09 -10.48 8.85
CA VAL A 101 5.68 -11.13 10.10
C VAL A 101 6.90 -11.24 11.02
N VAL A 102 6.90 -10.48 12.10
CA VAL A 102 8.06 -10.33 13.01
C VAL A 102 7.93 -11.11 14.30
N ALA A 103 6.74 -11.57 14.66
CA ALA A 103 6.52 -12.44 15.80
C ALA A 103 5.26 -13.29 15.63
N LEU A 104 5.27 -14.46 16.23
CA LEU A 104 4.13 -15.38 16.34
C LEU A 104 3.95 -15.76 17.81
N LYS A 105 2.70 -15.76 18.28
CA LYS A 105 2.38 -16.10 19.66
C LYS A 105 1.09 -16.91 19.74
N ARG A 106 1.16 -18.13 20.27
CA ARG A 106 -0.03 -18.91 20.65
C ARG A 106 -0.63 -18.32 21.92
N VAL A 107 -1.94 -18.13 21.94
CA VAL A 107 -2.70 -17.58 23.08
C VAL A 107 -3.96 -18.38 23.32
N GLU A 108 -4.45 -18.38 24.56
CA GLU A 108 -5.71 -19.01 24.94
C GLU A 108 -6.92 -18.13 24.56
N GLY A 109 -8.13 -18.71 24.63
CA GLY A 109 -9.38 -17.97 24.52
C GLY A 109 -9.51 -16.89 25.60
N GLY A 110 -10.12 -15.73 25.25
CA GLY A 110 -10.27 -14.60 26.14
C GLY A 110 -9.06 -13.67 26.24
N ALA A 111 -7.94 -13.99 25.56
CA ALA A 111 -6.74 -13.15 25.55
C ALA A 111 -7.03 -11.78 24.89
N GLY A 112 -6.69 -10.68 25.59
CA GLY A 112 -6.83 -9.32 25.07
C GLY A 112 -5.73 -9.00 24.06
N VAL A 113 -6.08 -8.38 22.93
CA VAL A 113 -5.15 -8.05 21.85
C VAL A 113 -4.97 -6.54 21.73
N SER A 114 -3.69 -6.10 21.69
CA SER A 114 -3.30 -4.71 21.48
C SER A 114 -3.85 -3.73 22.55
N TYR A 115 -3.76 -2.43 22.30
CA TYR A 115 -4.15 -1.40 23.24
C TYR A 115 -5.66 -1.34 23.48
N GLY A 116 -6.06 -1.30 24.75
CA GLY A 116 -7.45 -1.17 25.16
C GLY A 116 -8.30 -2.41 24.95
N TYR A 117 -7.67 -3.54 24.55
CA TYR A 117 -8.29 -4.86 24.42
C TYR A 117 -9.64 -4.83 23.71
N THR A 118 -9.71 -4.07 22.59
CA THR A 118 -10.91 -3.96 21.74
C THR A 118 -11.25 -5.24 21.00
N TYR A 119 -10.33 -6.20 21.02
CA TYR A 119 -10.51 -7.57 20.56
C TYR A 119 -10.06 -8.53 21.67
N ARG A 120 -10.82 -9.60 21.86
CA ARG A 120 -10.44 -10.75 22.68
C ARG A 120 -10.60 -12.00 21.84
N THR A 121 -9.62 -12.92 21.94
CA THR A 121 -9.65 -14.17 21.21
C THR A 121 -10.85 -15.03 21.63
N PRO A 122 -11.67 -15.53 20.68
CA PRO A 122 -12.84 -16.36 21.01
C PRO A 122 -12.44 -17.76 21.51
N SER A 123 -11.30 -18.26 21.06
CA SER A 123 -10.73 -19.57 21.41
C SER A 123 -9.21 -19.49 21.39
N ALA A 124 -8.52 -20.59 21.71
CA ALA A 124 -7.07 -20.69 21.54
C ALA A 124 -6.71 -20.48 20.06
N THR A 125 -5.75 -19.58 19.80
CA THR A 125 -5.36 -19.17 18.44
C THR A 125 -3.90 -18.75 18.38
N THR A 126 -3.34 -18.59 17.18
CA THR A 126 -2.05 -17.95 16.96
C THR A 126 -2.24 -16.51 16.49
N LEU A 127 -1.54 -15.59 17.14
CA LEU A 127 -1.47 -14.19 16.74
C LEU A 127 -0.15 -13.95 16.00
N ALA A 128 -0.23 -13.30 14.82
CA ALA A 128 0.93 -12.88 14.06
C ALA A 128 1.09 -11.35 14.17
N LEU A 129 2.29 -10.91 14.55
CA LEU A 129 2.66 -9.50 14.60
C LEU A 129 3.31 -9.09 13.28
N VAL A 130 2.75 -8.11 12.60
CA VAL A 130 3.23 -7.60 11.32
C VAL A 130 3.84 -6.21 11.51
N ALA A 131 5.00 -5.98 10.92
CA ALA A 131 5.77 -4.77 11.05
C ALA A 131 5.27 -3.65 10.10
N LEU A 132 4.01 -3.29 10.21
CA LEU A 132 3.37 -2.13 9.59
C LEU A 132 2.37 -1.53 10.56
N GLY A 133 2.37 -0.22 10.70
CA GLY A 133 1.47 0.49 11.58
C GLY A 133 1.04 1.85 11.03
N TYR A 134 0.43 2.69 11.88
CA TYR A 134 -0.08 3.98 11.40
C TYR A 134 1.04 4.96 10.99
N ALA A 135 2.26 4.82 11.49
CA ALA A 135 3.40 5.62 11.03
C ALA A 135 3.92 5.20 9.64
N ASP A 136 3.50 4.02 9.14
CA ASP A 136 3.75 3.56 7.76
C ASP A 136 2.63 4.01 6.81
N GLY A 137 1.59 4.66 7.33
CA GLY A 137 0.43 5.10 6.58
C GLY A 137 -0.78 4.17 6.68
N VAL A 138 -0.72 3.11 7.49
CA VAL A 138 -1.88 2.22 7.70
C VAL A 138 -2.97 2.95 8.48
N PRO A 139 -4.18 3.12 7.92
CA PRO A 139 -5.25 3.85 8.59
C PRO A 139 -5.71 3.13 9.86
N ARG A 140 -5.75 3.85 11.00
CA ARG A 140 -6.17 3.25 12.29
C ARG A 140 -7.61 2.74 12.28
N LEU A 141 -8.46 3.25 11.39
CA LEU A 141 -9.84 2.82 11.25
C LEU A 141 -9.98 1.38 10.74
N ALA A 142 -8.92 0.83 10.12
CA ALA A 142 -8.83 -0.57 9.72
C ALA A 142 -8.80 -1.55 10.92
N SER A 143 -8.60 -1.05 12.16
CA SER A 143 -8.59 -1.86 13.39
C SER A 143 -9.88 -2.67 13.54
N ASN A 144 -9.76 -3.99 13.68
CA ASN A 144 -10.86 -4.96 13.76
C ASN A 144 -11.79 -5.00 12.54
N ARG A 145 -11.40 -4.39 11.40
CA ARG A 145 -12.22 -4.36 10.19
C ARG A 145 -11.52 -5.01 9.00
N ALA A 146 -10.23 -4.74 8.83
CA ALA A 146 -9.48 -5.15 7.66
C ALA A 146 -9.06 -6.62 7.72
N ARG A 147 -8.67 -7.12 6.56
CA ARG A 147 -8.03 -8.42 6.37
C ARG A 147 -6.69 -8.23 5.66
N VAL A 148 -5.75 -9.14 5.93
CA VAL A 148 -4.39 -9.13 5.37
C VAL A 148 -4.07 -10.55 4.89
N ARG A 149 -3.47 -10.68 3.70
CA ARG A 149 -3.04 -11.96 3.16
C ARG A 149 -1.67 -12.32 3.73
N VAL A 150 -1.56 -13.55 4.28
CA VAL A 150 -0.29 -14.19 4.63
C VAL A 150 -0.32 -15.62 4.12
N GLY A 151 0.68 -16.03 3.37
CA GLY A 151 0.62 -17.30 2.66
C GLY A 151 -0.52 -17.34 1.65
N ASP A 152 -1.33 -18.39 1.68
CA ASP A 152 -2.42 -18.61 0.72
C ASP A 152 -3.80 -18.13 1.21
N ALA A 153 -3.88 -17.54 2.40
CA ALA A 153 -5.14 -17.11 3.01
C ALA A 153 -5.12 -15.66 3.49
N THR A 154 -6.31 -15.07 3.63
CA THR A 154 -6.49 -13.78 4.28
C THR A 154 -6.91 -13.97 5.74
N HIS A 155 -6.28 -13.22 6.64
CA HIS A 155 -6.49 -13.28 8.08
C HIS A 155 -7.06 -11.95 8.60
N PRO A 156 -7.96 -11.96 9.59
CA PRO A 156 -8.50 -10.74 10.17
C PRO A 156 -7.42 -9.94 10.92
N LEU A 157 -7.42 -8.64 10.72
CA LEU A 157 -6.66 -7.69 11.53
C LEU A 157 -7.42 -7.47 12.84
N VAL A 158 -6.79 -7.76 13.97
CA VAL A 158 -7.43 -7.78 15.28
C VAL A 158 -6.75 -6.83 16.26
N GLY A 159 -7.56 -6.17 17.07
CA GLY A 159 -7.09 -5.15 18.01
C GLY A 159 -6.74 -3.83 17.31
N ARG A 160 -6.31 -2.84 18.09
CA ARG A 160 -5.94 -1.51 17.58
C ARG A 160 -4.58 -1.53 16.89
N ILE A 161 -4.48 -0.90 15.72
CA ILE A 161 -3.21 -0.69 15.02
C ILE A 161 -2.33 0.23 15.86
N ALA A 162 -1.09 -0.21 16.12
CA ALA A 162 -0.06 0.57 16.80
C ALA A 162 0.75 1.43 15.82
N MET A 163 1.73 2.17 16.32
CA MET A 163 2.58 3.05 15.51
C MET A 163 3.31 2.28 14.42
N ASP A 164 3.93 1.15 14.77
CA ASP A 164 4.86 0.41 13.92
C ASP A 164 4.39 -1.00 13.60
N GLN A 165 3.21 -1.42 14.13
CA GLN A 165 2.80 -2.82 14.11
C GLN A 165 1.27 -2.97 14.10
N LEU A 166 0.82 -4.07 13.50
CA LEU A 166 -0.55 -4.56 13.58
C LEU A 166 -0.54 -6.06 13.91
N VAL A 167 -1.68 -6.58 14.37
CA VAL A 167 -1.84 -7.98 14.79
C VAL A 167 -2.87 -8.65 13.91
N LEU A 168 -2.58 -9.85 13.46
CA LEU A 168 -3.49 -10.74 12.74
C LEU A 168 -3.85 -11.93 13.63
N ASP A 169 -5.09 -12.38 13.61
CA ASP A 169 -5.50 -13.67 14.14
C ASP A 169 -5.39 -14.70 13.01
N VAL A 170 -4.39 -15.55 13.07
CA VAL A 170 -4.09 -16.52 12.01
C VAL A 170 -4.62 -17.94 12.33
N GLY A 171 -5.26 -18.11 13.49
CA GLY A 171 -5.83 -19.41 13.88
C GLY A 171 -4.75 -20.47 14.04
N ASP A 172 -4.94 -21.58 13.34
CA ASP A 172 -4.01 -22.70 13.28
C ASP A 172 -3.20 -22.74 11.96
N ALA A 173 -3.23 -21.64 11.18
CA ALA A 173 -2.44 -21.54 9.95
C ALA A 173 -0.93 -21.62 10.26
N SER A 174 -0.21 -22.39 9.43
CA SER A 174 1.24 -22.49 9.52
C SER A 174 1.87 -21.26 8.86
N ILE A 175 2.24 -20.28 9.67
CA ILE A 175 2.92 -19.05 9.24
C ILE A 175 4.35 -19.09 9.75
N GLU A 176 5.29 -18.65 8.92
CA GLU A 176 6.70 -18.54 9.30
C GLU A 176 7.07 -17.11 9.70
N LEU A 177 8.04 -16.98 10.60
CA LEU A 177 8.69 -15.69 10.87
C LEU A 177 9.39 -15.20 9.58
N GLY A 178 9.24 -13.92 9.28
CA GLY A 178 9.76 -13.33 8.06
C GLY A 178 8.83 -13.48 6.84
N ALA A 179 7.68 -14.16 6.98
CA ALA A 179 6.69 -14.23 5.90
C ALA A 179 6.18 -12.84 5.49
N ASP A 180 5.85 -12.68 4.23
CA ASP A 180 5.24 -11.48 3.69
C ASP A 180 3.75 -11.42 4.07
N ALA A 181 3.33 -10.32 4.69
CA ALA A 181 1.95 -9.97 4.97
C ALA A 181 1.53 -8.87 4.00
N VAL A 182 0.67 -9.21 3.03
CA VAL A 182 0.19 -8.28 2.00
C VAL A 182 -1.09 -7.61 2.49
N LEU A 183 -1.00 -6.30 2.76
CA LEU A 183 -2.14 -5.52 3.22
C LEU A 183 -3.11 -5.28 2.08
N PHE A 184 -2.60 -4.80 0.96
CA PHE A 184 -3.35 -4.70 -0.29
C PHE A 184 -2.44 -4.83 -1.50
N GLY A 185 -3.03 -5.24 -2.62
CA GLY A 185 -2.35 -5.49 -3.89
C GLY A 185 -3.32 -5.97 -4.95
N ASP A 186 -2.97 -7.04 -5.64
CA ASP A 186 -3.72 -7.59 -6.76
C ASP A 186 -4.72 -8.68 -6.32
N PRO A 187 -6.04 -8.44 -6.43
CA PRO A 187 -7.07 -9.43 -6.10
C PRO A 187 -6.96 -10.73 -6.92
N ALA A 188 -6.42 -10.68 -8.13
CA ALA A 188 -6.21 -11.89 -8.93
C ALA A 188 -5.22 -12.86 -8.27
N ARG A 189 -4.41 -12.38 -7.33
CA ARG A 189 -3.50 -13.17 -6.50
C ARG A 189 -4.05 -13.49 -5.12
N GLY A 190 -5.34 -13.21 -4.88
CA GLY A 190 -5.98 -13.38 -3.57
C GLY A 190 -5.56 -12.33 -2.53
N GLU A 191 -4.98 -11.22 -2.96
CA GLU A 191 -4.62 -10.09 -2.10
C GLU A 191 -5.85 -9.19 -1.90
N PRO A 192 -6.09 -8.61 -0.71
CA PRO A 192 -7.08 -7.55 -0.58
C PRO A 192 -6.76 -6.39 -1.53
N SER A 193 -7.77 -5.75 -2.08
CA SER A 193 -7.56 -4.58 -2.95
C SER A 193 -7.47 -3.27 -2.16
N ALA A 194 -6.98 -2.21 -2.79
CA ALA A 194 -7.08 -0.86 -2.25
C ALA A 194 -8.55 -0.40 -2.14
N VAL A 195 -9.47 -0.99 -2.92
CA VAL A 195 -10.92 -0.73 -2.81
C VAL A 195 -11.47 -1.33 -1.52
N ASP A 196 -11.12 -2.59 -1.17
CA ASP A 196 -11.51 -3.19 0.11
C ASP A 196 -11.00 -2.35 1.28
N TRP A 197 -9.74 -1.91 1.23
CA TRP A 197 -9.16 -1.04 2.26
C TRP A 197 -9.86 0.32 2.33
N ALA A 198 -10.30 0.88 1.21
CA ALA A 198 -11.07 2.11 1.15
C ALA A 198 -12.40 1.96 1.89
N GLU A 199 -13.12 0.86 1.67
CA GLU A 199 -14.37 0.53 2.37
C GLU A 199 -14.15 0.37 3.88
N TRP A 200 -13.15 -0.43 4.30
CA TRP A 200 -12.84 -0.65 5.73
C TRP A 200 -12.39 0.61 6.45
N THR A 201 -11.87 1.59 5.72
CA THR A 201 -11.28 2.80 6.30
C THR A 201 -12.02 4.10 5.97
N GLU A 202 -13.19 3.99 5.30
CA GLU A 202 -14.04 5.13 4.93
C GLU A 202 -13.26 6.21 4.15
N ARG A 203 -12.43 5.75 3.19
CA ARG A 203 -11.58 6.58 2.33
C ARG A 203 -11.85 6.29 0.86
N THR A 204 -11.20 7.03 -0.03
CA THR A 204 -11.11 6.63 -1.44
C THR A 204 -9.91 5.71 -1.64
N PRO A 205 -9.93 4.81 -2.65
CA PRO A 205 -8.78 3.92 -2.93
C PRO A 205 -7.47 4.68 -3.16
N LEU A 206 -7.50 5.80 -3.89
CA LEU A 206 -6.33 6.66 -4.09
C LEU A 206 -5.84 7.30 -2.78
N ALA A 207 -6.73 7.62 -1.83
CA ALA A 207 -6.32 8.14 -0.53
C ALA A 207 -5.68 7.06 0.36
N VAL A 208 -6.03 5.79 0.16
CA VAL A 208 -5.37 4.66 0.83
C VAL A 208 -3.92 4.55 0.37
N THR A 209 -3.68 4.50 -0.93
CA THR A 209 -2.32 4.37 -1.49
C THR A 209 -1.48 5.63 -1.26
N ALA A 210 -2.04 6.82 -1.45
CA ALA A 210 -1.36 8.10 -1.19
C ALA A 210 -0.95 8.28 0.29
N GLY A 211 -1.61 7.57 1.20
CA GLY A 211 -1.29 7.58 2.62
C GLY A 211 -0.01 6.83 3.00
N ILE A 212 0.58 6.03 2.10
CA ILE A 212 1.80 5.26 2.39
C ILE A 212 2.95 6.21 2.70
N ALA A 213 3.50 6.09 3.91
CA ALA A 213 4.55 6.98 4.40
C ALA A 213 5.89 6.77 3.67
N ALA A 214 6.73 7.81 3.67
CA ALA A 214 8.04 7.78 3.00
C ALA A 214 9.03 6.75 3.60
N ARG A 215 8.80 6.28 4.82
CA ARG A 215 9.63 5.25 5.47
C ARG A 215 9.37 3.82 4.94
N VAL A 216 8.31 3.62 4.18
CA VAL A 216 8.06 2.38 3.43
C VAL A 216 8.90 2.44 2.16
N THR A 217 9.75 1.45 1.93
CA THR A 217 10.60 1.40 0.72
C THR A 217 9.75 1.08 -0.50
N ARG A 218 9.93 1.84 -1.60
CA ARG A 218 9.31 1.52 -2.90
C ARG A 218 10.33 0.73 -3.71
N GLU A 219 9.90 -0.41 -4.23
CA GLU A 219 10.73 -1.33 -5.00
C GLU A 219 10.00 -1.70 -6.30
N ALA A 220 10.69 -1.63 -7.43
CA ALA A 220 10.19 -2.14 -8.70
C ALA A 220 10.36 -3.66 -8.78
N ARG A 221 9.41 -4.34 -9.40
CA ARG A 221 9.49 -5.76 -9.75
C ARG A 221 9.28 -5.93 -11.24
#